data_416458775bff7fb81d974d4d712df60e
#
_entry.id   416458775bff7fb81d974d4d712df60e
#
_cell.length_a   1.000
_cell.length_b   1.000
_cell.length_c   1.000
_cell.angle_alpha   90.00
_cell.angle_beta   90.00
_cell.angle_gamma   90.00
#
_symmetry.space_group_name_H-M   'P 1'
#
loop_
_entity.id
_entity.type
_entity.pdbx_description
1 polymer ?
#
loop_
_entity_poly.entity_id
_entity_poly.type
_entity_poly.pdbx_seq_one_letter_code
_entity_poly.pdbx_strand_id
1 'polypeptide(L)'
;MEEKMEEGKVNINENQDDVNKQNAVHEEEPKGRRNKRNKNDKQIEELTEKYDELNDKYLRLFSEFDNYRKRTAKEKIELSKTASESIMVDLLPILDDFERALQTMENKETDANYEGVLLIYNKFKRTLEQKGLEEINAKDVTFDTDEHEALTNVPVTDESQKGKVLDVIQKGYKLNGKVIRYARVVVGG
;
A
#
# COMPACT_ATOMS: atom_id res chain seq x y z
N MET A 1 8.95 -31.09 -15.37
CA MET A 1 7.66 -31.83 -15.33
C MET A 1 6.58 -30.76 -15.42
N GLU A 2 6.09 -30.57 -16.64
CA GLU A 2 5.03 -29.61 -16.98
C GLU A 2 3.70 -30.35 -16.94
N GLU A 3 2.80 -29.96 -16.04
CA GLU A 3 1.42 -30.44 -16.06
C GLU A 3 0.54 -29.43 -16.81
N LYS A 4 0.08 -29.90 -17.97
CA LYS A 4 -0.92 -29.23 -18.81
C LYS A 4 -2.28 -29.29 -18.13
N MET A 5 -2.91 -28.14 -17.90
CA MET A 5 -4.36 -28.06 -17.68
C MET A 5 -5.07 -27.91 -19.02
N GLU A 6 -5.89 -28.90 -19.36
CA GLU A 6 -6.79 -28.92 -20.53
C GLU A 6 -8.01 -28.02 -20.28
N GLU A 7 -8.21 -27.08 -21.20
CA GLU A 7 -9.44 -26.30 -21.29
C GLU A 7 -10.54 -27.14 -21.96
N GLY A 8 -11.59 -27.47 -21.18
CA GLY A 8 -12.82 -28.08 -21.71
C GLY A 8 -13.67 -27.07 -22.46
N LYS A 9 -13.60 -27.06 -23.79
CA LYS A 9 -14.53 -26.32 -24.65
C LYS A 9 -15.85 -27.10 -24.76
N VAL A 10 -16.91 -26.51 -24.26
CA VAL A 10 -18.27 -26.96 -24.45
C VAL A 10 -18.73 -26.48 -25.82
N ASN A 11 -18.94 -27.42 -26.73
CA ASN A 11 -19.41 -27.20 -28.09
C ASN A 11 -20.94 -27.20 -28.08
N ILE A 12 -21.57 -26.05 -28.35
CA ILE A 12 -23.02 -25.94 -28.60
C ILE A 12 -23.24 -26.12 -30.06
N ASN A 13 -23.79 -27.27 -30.44
CA ASN A 13 -24.17 -27.58 -31.80
C ASN A 13 -25.55 -27.00 -32.08
N GLU A 14 -25.60 -26.11 -33.07
CA GLU A 14 -26.82 -25.67 -33.75
C GLU A 14 -27.36 -26.84 -34.60
N ASN A 15 -28.63 -27.15 -34.42
CA ASN A 15 -29.40 -27.84 -35.43
C ASN A 15 -30.72 -27.09 -35.64
N GLN A 16 -30.72 -26.27 -36.67
CA GLN A 16 -31.92 -25.86 -37.39
C GLN A 16 -32.21 -26.90 -38.42
N ASP A 17 -33.47 -27.14 -38.59
CA ASP A 17 -34.24 -27.34 -39.77
C ASP A 17 -35.15 -28.60 -39.84
N ASP A 18 -36.38 -28.22 -40.24
CA ASP A 18 -37.41 -29.00 -40.88
C ASP A 18 -38.23 -30.01 -40.06
N VAL A 19 -39.51 -29.63 -39.85
CA VAL A 19 -40.64 -30.26 -40.58
C VAL A 19 -41.93 -29.44 -40.34
N ASN A 20 -42.37 -28.77 -41.38
CA ASN A 20 -43.71 -28.24 -41.56
C ASN A 20 -44.60 -29.36 -42.11
N LYS A 21 -45.72 -29.67 -41.47
CA LYS A 21 -47.07 -29.86 -42.11
C LYS A 21 -48.08 -30.53 -41.19
N GLN A 22 -49.15 -29.76 -41.00
CA GLN A 22 -50.54 -30.26 -40.97
C GLN A 22 -50.96 -31.32 -39.93
N ASN A 23 -51.66 -30.85 -38.89
CA ASN A 23 -53.04 -31.32 -38.66
C ASN A 23 -53.74 -30.41 -37.63
N ALA A 24 -54.74 -29.68 -38.14
CA ALA A 24 -55.70 -28.97 -37.29
C ALA A 24 -56.62 -30.05 -36.66
N VAL A 25 -56.34 -30.34 -35.42
CA VAL A 25 -57.29 -31.01 -34.55
C VAL A 25 -57.62 -30.00 -33.41
N HIS A 26 -58.84 -29.53 -33.46
CA HIS A 26 -59.41 -28.70 -32.46
C HIS A 26 -59.71 -29.56 -31.22
N GLU A 27 -58.73 -29.73 -30.35
CA GLU A 27 -58.92 -30.31 -29.00
C GLU A 27 -59.19 -29.18 -28.01
N GLU A 28 -60.46 -29.10 -27.54
CA GLU A 28 -60.82 -28.29 -26.38
C GLU A 28 -60.03 -28.79 -25.18
N GLU A 29 -58.98 -28.09 -24.79
CA GLU A 29 -58.24 -28.34 -23.52
C GLU A 29 -59.15 -28.14 -22.31
N PRO A 30 -59.26 -29.11 -21.38
CA PRO A 30 -60.07 -28.99 -20.21
C PRO A 30 -59.65 -27.80 -19.33
N LYS A 31 -60.58 -26.91 -18.99
CA LYS A 31 -60.40 -25.64 -18.22
C LYS A 31 -59.57 -25.80 -16.93
N GLY A 32 -59.38 -27.01 -16.41
CA GLY A 32 -58.55 -27.30 -15.24
C GLY A 32 -57.03 -27.33 -15.49
N ARG A 33 -56.57 -27.59 -16.72
CA ARG A 33 -55.15 -27.58 -17.08
C ARG A 33 -54.63 -26.15 -17.27
N ARG A 34 -55.44 -25.23 -17.77
CA ARG A 34 -55.10 -23.82 -17.98
C ARG A 34 -54.87 -23.07 -16.65
N ASN A 35 -55.70 -23.37 -15.63
CA ASN A 35 -55.52 -22.76 -14.31
C ASN A 35 -54.28 -23.29 -13.55
N LYS A 36 -53.90 -24.53 -13.78
CA LYS A 36 -52.68 -25.10 -13.16
C LYS A 36 -51.38 -24.58 -13.83
N ARG A 37 -51.41 -24.38 -15.15
CA ARG A 37 -50.32 -23.73 -15.89
C ARG A 37 -50.11 -22.29 -15.41
N ASN A 38 -51.14 -21.47 -15.37
CA ASN A 38 -51.05 -20.08 -14.93
C ASN A 38 -50.56 -19.95 -13.47
N LYS A 39 -50.83 -20.92 -12.59
CA LYS A 39 -50.33 -20.94 -11.23
C LYS A 39 -48.86 -21.31 -11.14
N ASN A 40 -48.40 -22.25 -11.96
CA ASN A 40 -47.02 -22.65 -12.05
C ASN A 40 -46.16 -21.55 -12.70
N ASP A 41 -46.68 -20.90 -13.74
CA ASP A 41 -45.97 -19.79 -14.41
C ASP A 41 -45.73 -18.62 -13.47
N LYS A 42 -46.74 -18.24 -12.64
CA LYS A 42 -46.56 -17.21 -11.59
C LYS A 42 -45.56 -17.62 -10.52
N GLN A 43 -45.54 -18.89 -10.13
CA GLN A 43 -44.54 -19.38 -9.15
C GLN A 43 -43.12 -19.38 -9.71
N ILE A 44 -42.98 -19.70 -11.00
CA ILE A 44 -41.69 -19.63 -11.71
C ILE A 44 -41.21 -18.18 -11.78
N GLU A 45 -42.10 -17.24 -12.13
CA GLU A 45 -41.79 -15.81 -12.21
C GLU A 45 -41.34 -15.27 -10.84
N GLU A 46 -42.10 -15.55 -9.75
CA GLU A 46 -41.71 -15.16 -8.38
C GLU A 46 -40.40 -15.78 -7.92
N LEU A 47 -40.12 -17.03 -8.31
CA LEU A 47 -38.84 -17.69 -7.98
C LEU A 47 -37.69 -17.10 -8.78
N THR A 48 -37.93 -16.76 -10.03
CA THR A 48 -36.91 -16.11 -10.88
C THR A 48 -36.56 -14.74 -10.32
N GLU A 49 -37.56 -13.92 -9.99
CA GLU A 49 -37.32 -12.61 -9.35
C GLU A 49 -36.50 -12.73 -8.05
N LYS A 50 -36.87 -13.68 -7.18
CA LYS A 50 -36.12 -13.93 -5.94
C LYS A 50 -34.70 -14.42 -6.20
N TYR A 51 -34.52 -15.24 -7.23
CA TYR A 51 -33.19 -15.72 -7.64
C TYR A 51 -32.33 -14.54 -8.15
N ASP A 52 -32.89 -13.69 -8.99
CA ASP A 52 -32.19 -12.53 -9.52
C ASP A 52 -31.82 -11.55 -8.41
N GLU A 53 -32.77 -11.23 -7.50
CA GLU A 53 -32.44 -10.41 -6.33
C GLU A 53 -31.34 -11.00 -5.44
N LEU A 54 -31.38 -12.32 -5.24
CA LEU A 54 -30.37 -13.01 -4.41
C LEU A 54 -29.03 -13.03 -5.12
N ASN A 55 -29.02 -13.23 -6.42
CA ASN A 55 -27.83 -13.22 -7.25
C ASN A 55 -27.16 -11.83 -7.23
N ASP A 56 -27.96 -10.75 -7.37
CA ASP A 56 -27.46 -9.38 -7.28
C ASP A 56 -26.86 -9.09 -5.89
N LYS A 57 -27.54 -9.52 -4.83
CA LYS A 57 -27.02 -9.40 -3.46
C LYS A 57 -25.72 -10.18 -3.29
N TYR A 58 -25.64 -11.39 -3.84
CA TYR A 58 -24.44 -12.22 -3.82
C TYR A 58 -23.27 -11.56 -4.56
N LEU A 59 -23.49 -11.09 -5.78
CA LEU A 59 -22.47 -10.44 -6.59
C LEU A 59 -21.95 -9.17 -5.90
N ARG A 60 -22.85 -8.37 -5.32
CA ARG A 60 -22.46 -7.20 -4.55
C ARG A 60 -21.63 -7.57 -3.33
N LEU A 61 -22.08 -8.55 -2.53
CA LEU A 61 -21.36 -9.01 -1.35
C LEU A 61 -19.98 -9.59 -1.71
N PHE A 62 -19.92 -10.33 -2.81
CA PHE A 62 -18.65 -10.87 -3.32
C PHE A 62 -17.67 -9.76 -3.69
N SER A 63 -18.15 -8.71 -4.39
CA SER A 63 -17.35 -7.54 -4.74
C SER A 63 -16.88 -6.77 -3.50
N GLU A 64 -17.77 -6.57 -2.52
CA GLU A 64 -17.43 -5.92 -1.24
C GLU A 64 -16.40 -6.73 -0.47
N PHE A 65 -16.53 -8.06 -0.44
CA PHE A 65 -15.58 -8.95 0.23
C PHE A 65 -14.19 -8.92 -0.45
N ASP A 66 -14.14 -8.93 -1.79
CA ASP A 66 -12.86 -8.85 -2.51
C ASP A 66 -12.16 -7.49 -2.27
N ASN A 67 -12.93 -6.40 -2.29
CA ASN A 67 -12.44 -5.07 -1.95
C ASN A 67 -11.94 -4.98 -0.50
N TYR A 68 -12.70 -5.56 0.44
CA TYR A 68 -12.30 -5.63 1.84
C TYR A 68 -10.98 -6.40 2.01
N ARG A 69 -10.87 -7.56 1.39
CA ARG A 69 -9.64 -8.39 1.42
C ARG A 69 -8.43 -7.64 0.88
N LYS A 70 -8.59 -6.95 -0.27
CA LYS A 70 -7.52 -6.13 -0.86
C LYS A 70 -7.11 -4.98 0.05
N ARG A 71 -8.09 -4.29 0.64
CA ARG A 71 -7.83 -3.19 1.58
C ARG A 71 -7.11 -3.68 2.82
N THR A 72 -7.60 -4.72 3.47
CA THR A 72 -6.99 -5.28 4.70
C THR A 72 -5.56 -5.78 4.45
N ALA A 73 -5.30 -6.35 3.28
CA ALA A 73 -3.94 -6.77 2.91
C ALA A 73 -2.99 -5.55 2.80
N LYS A 74 -3.45 -4.45 2.20
CA LYS A 74 -2.68 -3.19 2.13
C LYS A 74 -2.45 -2.60 3.52
N GLU A 75 -3.51 -2.48 4.33
CA GLU A 75 -3.44 -1.97 5.70
C GLU A 75 -2.46 -2.78 6.55
N LYS A 76 -2.46 -4.12 6.41
CA LYS A 76 -1.51 -4.99 7.11
C LYS A 76 -0.05 -4.75 6.70
N ILE A 77 0.20 -4.51 5.40
CA ILE A 77 1.54 -4.18 4.91
C ILE A 77 1.99 -2.82 5.46
N GLU A 78 1.12 -1.81 5.43
CA GLU A 78 1.42 -0.47 5.97
C GLU A 78 1.67 -0.53 7.48
N LEU A 79 0.82 -1.23 8.23
CA LEU A 79 1.00 -1.43 9.66
C LEU A 79 2.35 -2.10 9.97
N SER A 80 2.72 -3.12 9.19
CA SER A 80 4.01 -3.79 9.35
C SER A 80 5.21 -2.86 9.08
N LYS A 81 5.07 -1.92 8.13
CA LYS A 81 6.11 -0.93 7.82
C LYS A 81 6.27 0.13 8.92
N THR A 82 5.18 0.50 9.58
CA THR A 82 5.15 1.56 10.59
C THR A 82 5.18 1.05 12.03
N ALA A 83 5.04 -0.26 12.24
CA ALA A 83 5.00 -0.86 13.59
C ALA A 83 6.25 -0.55 14.45
N SER A 84 7.40 -0.32 13.82
CA SER A 84 8.65 0.03 14.49
C SER A 84 8.91 1.54 14.57
N GLU A 85 8.03 2.38 14.03
CA GLU A 85 8.25 3.83 13.92
C GLU A 85 8.51 4.47 15.28
N SER A 86 7.67 4.18 16.27
CA SER A 86 7.83 4.74 17.63
C SER A 86 9.18 4.37 18.24
N ILE A 87 9.57 3.10 18.15
CA ILE A 87 10.85 2.63 18.68
C ILE A 87 12.02 3.29 17.92
N MET A 88 11.90 3.44 16.60
CA MET A 88 12.92 4.11 15.80
C MET A 88 13.09 5.56 16.22
N VAL A 89 11.99 6.31 16.40
CA VAL A 89 12.03 7.70 16.88
C VAL A 89 12.72 7.80 18.24
N ASP A 90 12.43 6.86 19.15
CA ASP A 90 13.06 6.82 20.49
C ASP A 90 14.57 6.49 20.44
N LEU A 91 15.03 5.80 19.40
CA LEU A 91 16.44 5.44 19.21
C LEU A 91 17.26 6.57 18.52
N LEU A 92 16.62 7.49 17.78
CA LEU A 92 17.33 8.57 17.08
C LEU A 92 18.15 9.47 18.00
N PRO A 93 17.68 9.89 19.21
CA PRO A 93 18.49 10.67 20.13
C PRO A 93 19.78 9.95 20.56
N ILE A 94 19.73 8.62 20.71
CA ILE A 94 20.92 7.81 21.05
C ILE A 94 21.93 7.85 19.91
N LEU A 95 21.44 7.79 18.66
CA LEU A 95 22.29 7.92 17.46
C LEU A 95 22.95 9.31 17.40
N ASP A 96 22.18 10.38 17.67
CA ASP A 96 22.69 11.76 17.74
C ASP A 96 23.75 11.92 18.85
N ASP A 97 23.56 11.27 20.00
CA ASP A 97 24.51 11.29 21.12
C ASP A 97 25.83 10.61 20.77
N PHE A 98 25.77 9.49 20.04
CA PHE A 98 26.97 8.85 19.51
C PHE A 98 27.72 9.75 18.52
N GLU A 99 27.03 10.42 17.61
CA GLU A 99 27.63 11.34 16.65
C GLU A 99 28.31 12.51 17.39
N ARG A 100 27.63 13.09 18.37
CA ARG A 100 28.18 14.16 19.20
C ARG A 100 29.41 13.71 19.99
N ALA A 101 29.38 12.49 20.56
CA ALA A 101 30.53 11.92 21.27
C ALA A 101 31.75 11.76 20.34
N LEU A 102 31.52 11.22 19.13
CA LEU A 102 32.58 11.06 18.13
C LEU A 102 33.17 12.40 17.69
N GLN A 103 32.34 13.44 17.46
CA GLN A 103 32.81 14.80 17.14
C GLN A 103 33.69 15.38 18.24
N THR A 104 33.34 15.17 19.52
CA THR A 104 34.18 15.63 20.62
C THR A 104 35.49 14.88 20.79
N MET A 105 35.56 13.65 20.28
CA MET A 105 36.73 12.80 20.29
C MET A 105 37.63 12.94 19.05
N GLU A 106 37.20 13.68 18.03
CA GLU A 106 37.89 13.80 16.72
C GLU A 106 39.36 14.22 16.86
N ASN A 107 39.69 15.03 17.90
CA ASN A 107 41.09 15.39 18.16
C ASN A 107 41.94 14.27 18.76
N LYS A 108 41.39 13.07 18.95
CA LYS A 108 42.02 11.87 19.54
C LYS A 108 41.87 10.63 18.68
N GLU A 109 41.93 10.82 17.36
CA GLU A 109 41.73 9.73 16.37
C GLU A 109 42.62 8.49 16.57
N THR A 110 43.75 8.65 17.29
CA THR A 110 44.65 7.54 17.63
C THR A 110 44.31 6.84 18.95
N ASP A 111 43.20 7.24 19.62
CA ASP A 111 42.77 6.60 20.86
C ASP A 111 41.95 5.33 20.56
N ALA A 112 42.36 4.21 21.14
CA ALA A 112 41.64 2.93 21.06
C ALA A 112 40.16 3.05 21.50
N ASN A 113 39.84 4.02 22.36
CA ASN A 113 38.48 4.30 22.78
C ASN A 113 37.65 4.92 21.63
N TYR A 114 38.24 5.82 20.82
CA TYR A 114 37.59 6.40 19.64
C TYR A 114 37.23 5.31 18.64
N GLU A 115 38.20 4.43 18.30
CA GLU A 115 37.94 3.33 17.37
C GLU A 115 36.84 2.39 17.89
N GLY A 116 36.83 2.09 19.20
CA GLY A 116 35.81 1.27 19.84
C GLY A 116 34.40 1.88 19.71
N VAL A 117 34.27 3.20 20.01
CA VAL A 117 32.98 3.92 19.91
C VAL A 117 32.53 4.01 18.44
N LEU A 118 33.45 4.30 17.53
CA LEU A 118 33.16 4.35 16.08
C LEU A 118 32.63 3.02 15.55
N LEU A 119 33.24 1.91 15.99
CA LEU A 119 32.78 0.57 15.59
C LEU A 119 31.35 0.29 16.08
N ILE A 120 31.04 0.65 17.33
CA ILE A 120 29.71 0.48 17.92
C ILE A 120 28.70 1.36 17.18
N TYR A 121 29.03 2.63 16.92
CA TYR A 121 28.17 3.55 16.17
C TYR A 121 27.86 3.01 14.76
N ASN A 122 28.88 2.60 14.02
CA ASN A 122 28.71 2.08 12.67
C ASN A 122 27.86 0.80 12.66
N LYS A 123 28.05 -0.08 13.64
CA LYS A 123 27.22 -1.28 13.79
C LYS A 123 25.77 -0.93 14.11
N PHE A 124 25.54 0.01 15.00
CA PHE A 124 24.21 0.48 15.39
C PHE A 124 23.50 1.13 14.21
N LYS A 125 24.13 2.11 13.54
CA LYS A 125 23.61 2.78 12.35
C LYS A 125 23.21 1.76 11.27
N ARG A 126 24.12 0.85 10.92
CA ARG A 126 23.86 -0.21 9.94
C ARG A 126 22.70 -1.12 10.33
N THR A 127 22.52 -1.40 11.63
CA THR A 127 21.40 -2.21 12.12
C THR A 127 20.07 -1.49 11.90
N LEU A 128 20.01 -0.17 12.13
CA LEU A 128 18.83 0.65 11.89
C LEU A 128 18.53 0.78 10.39
N GLU A 129 19.57 0.98 9.57
CA GLU A 129 19.45 0.99 8.09
C GLU A 129 18.86 -0.32 7.55
N GLN A 130 19.28 -1.47 8.07
CA GLN A 130 18.69 -2.78 7.71
C GLN A 130 17.22 -2.91 8.11
N LYS A 131 16.74 -2.08 9.03
CA LYS A 131 15.33 -1.99 9.43
C LYS A 131 14.54 -0.96 8.64
N GLY A 132 15.16 -0.34 7.62
CA GLY A 132 14.54 0.62 6.73
C GLY A 132 14.72 2.07 7.15
N LEU A 133 15.63 2.39 8.09
CA LEU A 133 16.00 3.75 8.41
C LEU A 133 16.88 4.33 7.30
N GLU A 134 16.56 5.53 6.82
CA GLU A 134 17.30 6.25 5.79
C GLU A 134 17.57 7.68 6.26
N GLU A 135 18.81 8.13 6.19
CA GLU A 135 19.20 9.50 6.52
C GLU A 135 18.79 10.45 5.39
N ILE A 136 18.22 11.61 5.74
CA ILE A 136 17.89 12.68 4.81
C ILE A 136 19.15 13.49 4.54
N ASN A 137 19.65 13.44 3.30
CA ASN A 137 20.79 14.26 2.87
C ASN A 137 20.35 15.70 2.64
N ALA A 138 20.41 16.50 3.69
CA ALA A 138 19.91 17.88 3.68
C ALA A 138 20.98 18.93 3.33
N LYS A 139 22.27 18.61 3.43
CA LYS A 139 23.34 19.61 3.23
C LYS A 139 23.49 20.00 1.76
N ASP A 140 23.63 21.30 1.49
CA ASP A 140 23.85 21.90 0.15
C ASP A 140 22.71 21.67 -0.87
N VAL A 141 21.54 21.16 -0.41
CA VAL A 141 20.36 21.01 -1.26
C VAL A 141 19.39 22.18 -1.09
N THR A 142 18.46 22.33 -2.02
CA THR A 142 17.35 23.29 -1.90
C THR A 142 16.48 22.90 -0.71
N PHE A 143 16.08 23.89 0.08
CA PHE A 143 15.18 23.67 1.21
C PHE A 143 13.83 23.11 0.74
N ASP A 144 13.40 22.04 1.36
CA ASP A 144 12.14 21.35 1.09
C ASP A 144 11.36 21.18 2.39
N THR A 145 10.15 21.71 2.45
CA THR A 145 9.27 21.62 3.63
C THR A 145 8.80 20.22 3.95
N ASP A 146 8.84 19.29 3.00
CA ASP A 146 8.42 17.90 3.20
C ASP A 146 9.50 17.08 3.94
N GLU A 147 10.75 17.53 3.95
CA GLU A 147 11.89 16.80 4.54
C GLU A 147 12.67 17.62 5.58
N HIS A 148 12.59 18.97 5.51
CA HIS A 148 13.40 19.88 6.30
C HIS A 148 12.56 20.79 7.20
N GLU A 149 13.09 21.08 8.40
CA GLU A 149 12.60 22.09 9.34
C GLU A 149 13.65 23.21 9.47
N ALA A 150 13.34 24.40 8.93
CA ALA A 150 14.26 25.54 9.04
C ALA A 150 14.23 26.12 10.47
N LEU A 151 15.36 26.09 11.18
CA LEU A 151 15.51 26.71 12.49
C LEU A 151 15.81 28.19 12.38
N THR A 152 16.61 28.59 11.41
CA THR A 152 17.00 29.99 11.19
C THR A 152 17.37 30.23 9.74
N ASN A 153 17.21 31.48 9.31
CA ASN A 153 17.69 31.97 8.04
C ASN A 153 18.92 32.87 8.28
N VAL A 154 19.98 32.61 7.54
CA VAL A 154 21.22 33.40 7.60
C VAL A 154 21.38 34.20 6.29
N PRO A 155 21.58 35.52 6.33
CA PRO A 155 21.78 36.30 5.13
C PRO A 155 23.05 35.84 4.44
N VAL A 156 22.94 35.55 3.14
CA VAL A 156 24.04 35.10 2.30
C VAL A 156 24.40 36.18 1.28
N THR A 157 25.70 36.34 1.02
CA THR A 157 26.21 37.27 -0.01
C THR A 157 26.19 36.63 -1.39
N ASP A 158 26.19 35.32 -1.47
CA ASP A 158 26.14 34.54 -2.71
C ASP A 158 24.70 34.12 -3.02
N GLU A 159 24.14 34.67 -4.10
CA GLU A 159 22.79 34.33 -4.56
C GLU A 159 22.61 32.84 -4.87
N SER A 160 23.69 32.10 -5.15
CA SER A 160 23.64 30.66 -5.39
C SER A 160 23.29 29.84 -4.14
N GLN A 161 23.48 30.43 -2.97
CA GLN A 161 23.18 29.81 -1.65
C GLN A 161 21.79 30.17 -1.12
N LYS A 162 21.13 31.12 -1.76
CA LYS A 162 19.79 31.54 -1.35
C LYS A 162 18.77 30.45 -1.52
N GLY A 163 18.00 30.18 -0.46
CA GLY A 163 17.03 29.09 -0.40
C GLY A 163 17.64 27.69 -0.30
N LYS A 164 18.96 27.58 -0.11
CA LYS A 164 19.63 26.29 0.13
C LYS A 164 19.89 26.07 1.61
N VAL A 165 20.01 24.80 1.97
CA VAL A 165 20.46 24.39 3.29
C VAL A 165 21.97 24.63 3.39
N LEU A 166 22.38 25.51 4.30
CA LEU A 166 23.77 25.84 4.55
C LEU A 166 24.42 24.89 5.57
N ASP A 167 23.65 24.51 6.59
CA ASP A 167 24.12 23.63 7.64
C ASP A 167 22.98 22.78 8.20
N VAL A 168 23.34 21.60 8.75
CA VAL A 168 22.42 20.63 9.33
C VAL A 168 22.71 20.56 10.84
N ILE A 169 21.82 21.13 11.64
CA ILE A 169 21.94 21.13 13.10
C ILE A 169 21.56 19.76 13.69
N GLN A 170 20.54 19.11 13.08
CA GLN A 170 20.11 17.78 13.46
C GLN A 170 19.67 17.01 12.22
N LYS A 171 20.18 15.80 12.05
CA LYS A 171 19.87 14.95 10.90
C LYS A 171 18.41 14.53 10.90
N GLY A 172 17.81 14.54 9.72
CA GLY A 172 16.50 13.98 9.47
C GLY A 172 16.55 12.52 9.06
N TYR A 173 15.47 11.81 9.30
CA TYR A 173 15.38 10.38 8.95
C TYR A 173 14.02 10.00 8.40
N LYS A 174 14.04 9.07 7.44
CA LYS A 174 12.88 8.36 6.90
C LYS A 174 12.87 6.90 7.38
N LEU A 175 11.70 6.33 7.53
CA LEU A 175 11.51 4.89 7.76
C LEU A 175 10.66 4.32 6.64
N ASN A 176 11.24 3.45 5.82
CA ASN A 176 10.56 2.87 4.65
C ASN A 176 9.94 3.93 3.73
N GLY A 177 10.63 5.06 3.53
CA GLY A 177 10.19 6.18 2.69
C GLY A 177 9.27 7.20 3.37
N LYS A 178 8.81 6.97 4.60
CA LYS A 178 8.02 7.93 5.39
C LYS A 178 8.94 8.75 6.30
N VAL A 179 8.86 10.08 6.28
CA VAL A 179 9.60 10.94 7.21
C VAL A 179 9.12 10.68 8.63
N ILE A 180 10.04 10.29 9.51
CA ILE A 180 9.81 10.09 10.95
C ILE A 180 10.46 11.19 11.80
N ARG A 181 11.45 11.89 11.25
CA ARG A 181 12.08 13.09 11.84
C ARG A 181 12.60 13.99 10.72
N TYR A 182 12.17 15.25 10.72
CA TYR A 182 12.66 16.26 9.80
C TYR A 182 14.13 16.61 10.09
N ALA A 183 14.89 16.91 9.03
CA ALA A 183 16.23 17.48 9.21
C ALA A 183 16.09 18.93 9.67
N ARG A 184 16.69 19.28 10.83
CA ARG A 184 16.70 20.65 11.34
C ARG A 184 17.90 21.40 10.78
N VAL A 185 17.61 22.43 10.01
CA VAL A 185 18.59 23.04 9.11
C VAL A 185 18.67 24.56 9.26
N VAL A 186 19.80 25.10 8.82
CA VAL A 186 20.03 26.54 8.60
C VAL A 186 19.90 26.81 7.10
N VAL A 187 19.10 27.79 6.73
CA VAL A 187 18.81 28.12 5.33
C VAL A 187 19.42 29.47 4.95
N GLY A 188 19.94 29.60 3.73
CA GLY A 188 20.39 30.88 3.18
C GLY A 188 19.18 31.76 2.81
N GLY A 189 19.12 32.97 3.39
CA GLY A 189 18.05 33.94 3.18
C GLY A 189 18.42 35.08 2.24
#